data_2227fc21a69868d30437f67cbf3a9067
#
_entry.id   2227fc21a69868d30437f67cbf3a9067
#
_cell.length_a   1.000
_cell.length_b   1.000
_cell.length_c   1.000
_cell.angle_alpha   90.00
_cell.angle_beta   90.00
_cell.angle_gamma   90.00
#
_symmetry.space_group_name_H-M   'P 1'
#
loop_
_entity.id
_entity.type
_entity.pdbx_description
1 polymer ?
#
loop_
_entity_poly.entity_id
_entity_poly.type
_entity_poly.pdbx_seq_one_letter_code
_entity_poly.pdbx_strand_id
1 'polypeptide(L)'
;MTIVRKFARPLLATSFIYNGVVRLRSPEGGRYLTPALDAAAKARPELRALKGKERLIAQGLAGTQIAAGSLFALGRFPRLSSALLLATGAVNTYIDYRAAPAGSKEEKEQRLGQGLKNASLVGAVALTAVDTAGNPSLAWRANKLGAQVRKKSSKLGEDFKKKSDDVLHH
;
A
#
# COMPACT_ATOMS: atom_id res chain seq x y z
N MET A 1 -9.19 -19.82 -9.67
CA MET A 1 -7.93 -19.06 -9.56
C MET A 1 -6.93 -19.62 -10.56
N THR A 2 -6.36 -18.78 -11.41
CA THR A 2 -5.40 -19.18 -12.43
C THR A 2 -4.10 -19.68 -11.75
N ILE A 3 -3.55 -20.80 -12.22
CA ILE A 3 -2.29 -21.39 -11.69
C ILE A 3 -1.18 -20.34 -11.60
N VAL A 4 -1.06 -19.47 -12.60
CA VAL A 4 -0.08 -18.38 -12.64
C VAL A 4 -0.14 -17.49 -11.37
N ARG A 5 -1.34 -17.16 -10.89
CA ARG A 5 -1.48 -16.32 -9.67
C ARG A 5 -1.00 -17.00 -8.40
N LYS A 6 -1.11 -18.35 -8.33
CA LYS A 6 -0.64 -19.11 -7.16
C LYS A 6 0.89 -19.09 -7.03
N PHE A 7 1.60 -18.97 -8.14
CA PHE A 7 3.07 -18.89 -8.17
C PHE A 7 3.59 -17.45 -8.19
N ALA A 8 2.95 -16.56 -8.96
CA ALA A 8 3.41 -15.18 -9.09
C ALA A 8 3.34 -14.39 -7.76
N ARG A 9 2.30 -14.61 -6.95
CA ARG A 9 2.17 -13.92 -5.66
C ARG A 9 3.27 -14.27 -4.66
N PRO A 10 3.57 -15.56 -4.35
CA PRO A 10 4.68 -15.90 -3.47
C PRO A 10 6.02 -15.40 -4.00
N LEU A 11 6.28 -15.50 -5.30
CA LEU A 11 7.53 -15.02 -5.90
C LEU A 11 7.71 -13.51 -5.71
N LEU A 12 6.68 -12.71 -5.97
CA LEU A 12 6.70 -11.28 -5.71
C LEU A 12 6.86 -10.98 -4.20
N ALA A 13 6.11 -11.68 -3.36
CA ALA A 13 6.16 -11.51 -1.91
C ALA A 13 7.55 -11.78 -1.33
N THR A 14 8.27 -12.77 -1.86
CA THR A 14 9.60 -13.15 -1.38
C THR A 14 10.57 -11.98 -1.38
N SER A 15 10.58 -11.17 -2.46
CA SER A 15 11.44 -9.98 -2.54
C SER A 15 11.12 -8.96 -1.45
N PHE A 16 9.84 -8.73 -1.17
CA PHE A 16 9.43 -7.77 -0.14
C PHE A 16 9.70 -8.30 1.28
N ILE A 17 9.40 -9.57 1.53
CA ILE A 17 9.68 -10.21 2.82
C ILE A 17 11.18 -10.20 3.10
N TYR A 18 11.99 -10.61 2.12
CA TYR A 18 13.45 -10.62 2.23
C TYR A 18 13.99 -9.22 2.56
N ASN A 19 13.59 -8.20 1.79
CA ASN A 19 13.99 -6.82 2.06
C ASN A 19 13.55 -6.35 3.45
N GLY A 20 12.34 -6.69 3.89
CA GLY A 20 11.84 -6.39 5.23
C GLY A 20 12.71 -7.03 6.32
N VAL A 21 13.05 -8.31 6.16
CA VAL A 21 13.90 -9.04 7.12
C VAL A 21 15.32 -8.46 7.18
N VAL A 22 15.93 -8.16 6.04
CA VAL A 22 17.27 -7.54 5.96
C VAL A 22 17.28 -6.21 6.70
N ARG A 23 16.28 -5.36 6.46
CA ARG A 23 16.15 -4.06 7.15
C ARG A 23 15.90 -4.19 8.65
N LEU A 24 15.08 -5.17 9.06
CA LEU A 24 14.82 -5.41 10.48
C LEU A 24 16.06 -5.85 11.23
N ARG A 25 16.94 -6.62 10.54
CA ARG A 25 18.20 -7.13 11.09
C ARG A 25 19.38 -6.18 10.91
N SER A 26 19.19 -5.06 10.21
CA SER A 26 20.27 -4.11 9.95
C SER A 26 20.85 -3.55 11.24
N PRO A 27 22.18 -3.67 11.47
CA PRO A 27 22.85 -3.15 12.66
C PRO A 27 22.84 -1.62 12.72
N GLU A 28 22.62 -0.97 11.60
CA GLU A 28 22.62 0.49 11.47
C GLU A 28 21.39 1.17 12.11
N GLY A 29 20.42 0.38 12.62
CA GLY A 29 19.32 0.90 13.41
C GLY A 29 18.44 1.94 12.72
N GLY A 30 18.42 1.94 11.37
CA GLY A 30 17.61 2.87 10.58
C GLY A 30 18.35 4.12 10.08
N ARG A 31 19.66 4.25 10.27
CA ARG A 31 20.47 5.39 9.75
C ARG A 31 20.30 5.65 8.27
N TYR A 32 20.03 4.61 7.48
CA TYR A 32 19.73 4.73 6.05
C TYR A 32 18.50 5.59 5.73
N LEU A 33 17.64 5.84 6.72
CA LEU A 33 16.49 6.73 6.60
C LEU A 33 16.86 8.22 6.69
N THR A 34 17.99 8.56 7.32
CA THR A 34 18.36 9.95 7.61
C THR A 34 18.34 10.85 6.37
N PRO A 35 18.92 10.47 5.21
CA PRO A 35 18.89 11.33 4.02
C PRO A 35 17.47 11.59 3.49
N ALA A 36 16.60 10.59 3.59
CA ALA A 36 15.20 10.71 3.17
C ALA A 36 14.39 11.57 4.14
N LEU A 37 14.60 11.40 5.45
CA LEU A 37 13.93 12.22 6.48
C LEU A 37 14.39 13.67 6.44
N ASP A 38 15.67 13.92 6.17
CA ASP A 38 16.19 15.29 5.99
C ASP A 38 15.57 15.97 4.78
N ALA A 39 15.42 15.27 3.67
CA ALA A 39 14.75 15.79 2.49
C ALA A 39 13.26 16.04 2.75
N ALA A 40 12.59 15.13 3.44
CA ALA A 40 11.18 15.27 3.81
C ALA A 40 10.96 16.44 4.77
N ALA A 41 11.83 16.62 5.76
CA ALA A 41 11.78 17.73 6.71
C ALA A 41 12.06 19.10 6.07
N LYS A 42 12.81 19.13 4.97
CA LYS A 42 12.97 20.36 4.16
C LYS A 42 11.69 20.71 3.40
N ALA A 43 11.01 19.70 2.86
CA ALA A 43 9.77 19.89 2.12
C ALA A 43 8.58 20.21 3.06
N ARG A 44 8.53 19.58 4.23
CA ARG A 44 7.48 19.78 5.24
C ARG A 44 8.09 19.88 6.65
N PRO A 45 8.09 21.07 7.27
CA PRO A 45 8.68 21.30 8.59
C PRO A 45 8.10 20.41 9.70
N GLU A 46 6.84 20.00 9.59
CA GLU A 46 6.14 19.13 10.53
C GLU A 46 6.83 17.76 10.68
N LEU A 47 7.48 17.29 9.60
CA LEU A 47 8.19 16.01 9.58
C LEU A 47 9.52 16.03 10.35
N ARG A 48 9.95 17.20 10.85
CA ARG A 48 11.12 17.31 11.75
C ARG A 48 10.94 16.52 13.03
N ALA A 49 9.70 16.33 13.48
CA ALA A 49 9.37 15.53 14.68
C ALA A 49 9.71 14.02 14.50
N LEU A 50 9.95 13.56 13.27
CA LEU A 50 10.36 12.19 12.97
C LEU A 50 11.87 11.96 13.09
N LYS A 51 12.68 13.04 13.14
CA LYS A 51 14.12 12.94 13.38
C LYS A 51 14.37 12.39 14.79
N GLY A 52 15.35 11.51 14.91
CA GLY A 52 15.65 10.78 16.15
C GLY A 52 14.78 9.53 16.37
N LYS A 53 13.79 9.27 15.49
CA LYS A 53 12.93 8.08 15.56
C LYS A 53 13.20 7.09 14.41
N GLU A 54 14.34 7.20 13.75
CA GLU A 54 14.72 6.44 12.56
C GLU A 54 14.58 4.94 12.80
N ARG A 55 15.00 4.45 13.96
CA ARG A 55 14.91 3.03 14.34
C ARG A 55 13.47 2.54 14.41
N LEU A 56 12.59 3.30 15.04
CA LEU A 56 11.17 2.96 15.14
C LEU A 56 10.48 2.95 13.78
N ILE A 57 10.80 3.95 12.95
CA ILE A 57 10.27 4.04 11.58
C ILE A 57 10.77 2.86 10.74
N ALA A 58 12.06 2.54 10.82
CA ALA A 58 12.65 1.40 10.12
C ALA A 58 11.97 0.08 10.51
N GLN A 59 11.79 -0.15 11.81
CA GLN A 59 11.14 -1.35 12.33
C GLN A 59 9.66 -1.41 11.91
N GLY A 60 8.96 -0.29 11.97
CA GLY A 60 7.56 -0.18 11.52
C GLY A 60 7.41 -0.49 10.04
N LEU A 61 8.23 0.10 9.17
CA LEU A 61 8.24 -0.16 7.74
C LEU A 61 8.58 -1.63 7.43
N ALA A 62 9.63 -2.16 8.06
CA ALA A 62 10.07 -3.54 7.85
C ALA A 62 9.01 -4.54 8.33
N GLY A 63 8.44 -4.35 9.53
CA GLY A 63 7.38 -5.19 10.06
C GLY A 63 6.12 -5.18 9.20
N THR A 64 5.69 -3.99 8.75
CA THR A 64 4.56 -3.84 7.83
C THR A 64 4.82 -4.56 6.51
N GLN A 65 6.02 -4.45 5.97
CA GLN A 65 6.40 -5.08 4.71
C GLN A 65 6.42 -6.61 4.81
N ILE A 66 6.94 -7.16 5.91
CA ILE A 66 6.93 -8.61 6.18
C ILE A 66 5.49 -9.11 6.34
N ALA A 67 4.69 -8.45 7.16
CA ALA A 67 3.29 -8.85 7.40
C ALA A 67 2.45 -8.77 6.12
N ALA A 68 2.55 -7.64 5.38
CA ALA A 68 1.83 -7.46 4.12
C ALA A 68 2.29 -8.46 3.05
N GLY A 69 3.61 -8.73 2.96
CA GLY A 69 4.18 -9.73 2.05
C GLY A 69 3.67 -11.14 2.35
N SER A 70 3.62 -11.52 3.61
CA SER A 70 3.11 -12.82 4.05
C SER A 70 1.61 -12.97 3.74
N LEU A 71 0.80 -11.97 4.03
CA LEU A 71 -0.63 -11.96 3.69
C LEU A 71 -0.86 -12.02 2.18
N PHE A 72 -0.02 -11.31 1.41
CA PHE A 72 -0.08 -11.30 -0.04
C PHE A 72 0.28 -12.66 -0.64
N ALA A 73 1.35 -13.32 -0.14
CA ALA A 73 1.74 -14.66 -0.55
C ALA A 73 0.63 -15.68 -0.30
N LEU A 74 0.00 -15.62 0.87
CA LEU A 74 -1.12 -16.48 1.26
C LEU A 74 -2.43 -16.13 0.51
N GLY A 75 -2.46 -15.03 -0.23
CA GLY A 75 -3.67 -14.56 -0.91
C GLY A 75 -4.78 -14.08 0.03
N ARG A 76 -4.44 -13.78 1.30
CA ARG A 76 -5.38 -13.23 2.29
C ARG A 76 -5.40 -11.71 2.18
N PHE A 77 -6.60 -11.13 2.15
CA PHE A 77 -6.82 -9.69 1.98
C PHE A 77 -6.02 -9.08 0.80
N PRO A 78 -6.13 -9.62 -0.42
CA PRO A 78 -5.19 -9.33 -1.52
C PRO A 78 -5.11 -7.84 -1.86
N ARG A 79 -6.19 -7.08 -1.71
CA ARG A 79 -6.21 -5.63 -1.96
C ARG A 79 -5.50 -4.85 -0.88
N LEU A 80 -5.73 -5.20 0.40
CA LEU A 80 -5.09 -4.53 1.53
C LEU A 80 -3.58 -4.83 1.54
N SER A 81 -3.22 -6.11 1.39
CA SER A 81 -1.81 -6.51 1.38
C SER A 81 -1.04 -5.89 0.21
N SER A 82 -1.62 -5.86 -1.01
CA SER A 82 -0.98 -5.20 -2.15
C SER A 82 -0.91 -3.68 -1.99
N ALA A 83 -1.91 -3.02 -1.41
CA ALA A 83 -1.86 -1.59 -1.13
C ALA A 83 -0.77 -1.24 -0.10
N LEU A 84 -0.63 -2.04 0.97
CA LEU A 84 0.44 -1.87 1.95
C LEU A 84 1.83 -2.13 1.36
N LEU A 85 1.98 -3.17 0.51
CA LEU A 85 3.22 -3.43 -0.19
C LEU A 85 3.56 -2.31 -1.18
N LEU A 86 2.57 -1.76 -1.89
CA LEU A 86 2.74 -0.63 -2.78
C LEU A 86 3.25 0.59 -2.01
N ALA A 87 2.60 0.94 -0.92
CA ALA A 87 2.97 2.10 -0.09
C ALA A 87 4.37 1.93 0.51
N THR A 88 4.63 0.80 1.19
CA THR A 88 5.93 0.54 1.81
C THR A 88 7.04 0.35 0.78
N GLY A 89 6.75 -0.28 -0.36
CA GLY A 89 7.67 -0.46 -1.47
C GLY A 89 8.08 0.87 -2.11
N ALA A 90 7.12 1.77 -2.37
CA ALA A 90 7.41 3.11 -2.89
C ALA A 90 8.26 3.93 -1.93
N VAL A 91 7.91 3.93 -0.63
CA VAL A 91 8.69 4.61 0.41
C VAL A 91 10.12 4.04 0.48
N ASN A 92 10.26 2.72 0.48
CA ASN A 92 11.58 2.08 0.51
C ASN A 92 12.41 2.39 -0.74
N THR A 93 11.79 2.37 -1.93
CA THR A 93 12.46 2.74 -3.18
C THR A 93 13.00 4.19 -3.12
N TYR A 94 12.21 5.11 -2.59
CA TYR A 94 12.64 6.49 -2.40
C TYR A 94 13.79 6.61 -1.40
N ILE A 95 13.71 5.91 -0.27
CA ILE A 95 14.75 5.88 0.77
C ILE A 95 16.06 5.35 0.18
N ASP A 96 16.02 4.21 -0.51
CA ASP A 96 17.19 3.58 -1.13
C ASP A 96 17.83 4.49 -2.17
N TYR A 97 17.00 5.13 -3.00
CA TYR A 97 17.46 6.09 -3.98
C TYR A 97 18.15 7.29 -3.34
N ARG A 98 17.67 7.77 -2.20
CA ARG A 98 18.26 8.90 -1.47
C ARG A 98 19.52 8.52 -0.70
N ALA A 99 19.61 7.28 -0.21
CA ALA A 99 20.74 6.77 0.54
C ALA A 99 21.91 6.29 -0.37
N ALA A 100 21.61 5.93 -1.62
CA ALA A 100 22.62 5.40 -2.55
C ALA A 100 23.64 6.47 -2.95
N PRO A 101 24.94 6.10 -2.98
CA PRO A 101 26.03 6.99 -3.43
C PRO A 101 25.81 7.49 -4.86
N ALA A 102 26.31 8.67 -5.18
CA ALA A 102 26.19 9.29 -6.50
C ALA A 102 27.41 10.18 -6.85
N GLY A 103 28.57 9.86 -6.30
CA GLY A 103 29.83 10.62 -6.53
C GLY A 103 30.45 10.33 -7.90
N SER A 104 30.47 9.06 -8.32
CA SER A 104 31.04 8.63 -9.60
C SER A 104 29.95 8.37 -10.66
N LYS A 105 30.35 8.16 -11.90
CA LYS A 105 29.44 7.81 -13.00
C LYS A 105 28.86 6.41 -12.76
N GLU A 106 29.69 5.48 -12.37
CA GLU A 106 29.35 4.09 -12.06
C GLU A 106 28.32 4.01 -10.90
N GLU A 107 28.52 4.79 -9.85
CA GLU A 107 27.58 4.87 -8.73
C GLU A 107 26.22 5.41 -9.16
N LYS A 108 26.19 6.41 -10.03
CA LYS A 108 24.93 6.94 -10.59
C LYS A 108 24.20 5.91 -11.43
N GLU A 109 24.91 5.16 -12.26
CA GLU A 109 24.33 4.08 -13.08
C GLU A 109 23.79 2.95 -12.20
N GLN A 110 24.53 2.53 -11.18
CA GLN A 110 24.07 1.54 -10.20
C GLN A 110 22.81 2.02 -9.45
N ARG A 111 22.83 3.26 -8.97
CA ARG A 111 21.68 3.89 -8.28
C ARG A 111 20.44 3.92 -9.17
N LEU A 112 20.61 4.27 -10.45
CA LEU A 112 19.51 4.28 -11.41
C LEU A 112 18.99 2.86 -11.65
N GLY A 113 19.89 1.90 -11.91
CA GLY A 113 19.52 0.50 -12.13
C GLY A 113 18.78 -0.12 -10.93
N GLN A 114 19.26 0.13 -9.71
CA GLN A 114 18.59 -0.29 -8.48
C GLN A 114 17.22 0.36 -8.33
N GLY A 115 17.14 1.67 -8.60
CA GLY A 115 15.86 2.41 -8.57
C GLY A 115 14.84 1.86 -9.56
N LEU A 116 15.23 1.59 -10.80
CA LEU A 116 14.38 1.01 -11.83
C LEU A 116 13.92 -0.40 -11.46
N LYS A 117 14.81 -1.23 -10.92
CA LYS A 117 14.49 -2.58 -10.43
C LYS A 117 13.44 -2.54 -9.31
N ASN A 118 13.63 -1.67 -8.33
CA ASN A 118 12.68 -1.50 -7.23
C ASN A 118 11.34 -0.94 -7.73
N ALA A 119 11.37 0.04 -8.65
CA ALA A 119 10.16 0.60 -9.26
C ALA A 119 9.37 -0.45 -10.06
N SER A 120 10.07 -1.36 -10.76
CA SER A 120 9.42 -2.47 -11.49
C SER A 120 8.70 -3.43 -10.54
N LEU A 121 9.31 -3.76 -9.37
CA LEU A 121 8.65 -4.58 -8.35
C LEU A 121 7.41 -3.88 -7.77
N VAL A 122 7.51 -2.58 -7.49
CA VAL A 122 6.38 -1.77 -7.02
C VAL A 122 5.28 -1.72 -8.08
N GLY A 123 5.65 -1.55 -9.36
CA GLY A 123 4.71 -1.59 -10.49
C GLY A 123 4.00 -2.93 -10.63
N ALA A 124 4.72 -4.05 -10.46
CA ALA A 124 4.11 -5.38 -10.48
C ALA A 124 3.09 -5.56 -9.35
N VAL A 125 3.37 -5.05 -8.15
CA VAL A 125 2.41 -5.07 -7.03
C VAL A 125 1.22 -4.13 -7.30
N ALA A 126 1.45 -2.97 -7.93
CA ALA A 126 0.36 -2.07 -8.33
C ALA A 126 -0.64 -2.74 -9.26
N LEU A 127 -0.17 -3.51 -10.25
CA LEU A 127 -1.04 -4.30 -11.11
C LEU A 127 -1.89 -5.31 -10.32
N THR A 128 -1.30 -5.95 -9.29
CA THR A 128 -2.06 -6.88 -8.44
C THR A 128 -3.06 -6.16 -7.51
N ALA A 129 -2.80 -4.91 -7.13
CA ALA A 129 -3.72 -4.11 -6.32
C ALA A 129 -5.01 -3.77 -7.07
N VAL A 130 -4.90 -3.48 -8.38
CA VAL A 130 -6.06 -3.19 -9.25
C VAL A 130 -6.70 -4.45 -9.82
N ASP A 131 -6.00 -5.60 -9.78
CA ASP A 131 -6.55 -6.87 -10.23
C ASP A 131 -7.70 -7.31 -9.33
N THR A 132 -8.91 -7.29 -9.87
CA THR A 132 -10.12 -7.64 -9.13
C THR A 132 -10.25 -9.15 -8.87
N ALA A 133 -9.37 -9.98 -9.45
CA ALA A 133 -9.41 -11.43 -9.35
C ALA A 133 -10.80 -12.05 -9.65
N GLY A 134 -11.56 -11.41 -10.56
CA GLY A 134 -12.94 -11.81 -10.90
C GLY A 134 -14.00 -11.27 -9.92
N ASN A 135 -13.62 -10.53 -8.89
CA ASN A 135 -14.58 -9.85 -8.01
C ASN A 135 -14.95 -8.47 -8.59
N PRO A 136 -16.19 -8.00 -8.38
CA PRO A 136 -16.60 -6.67 -8.84
C PRO A 136 -15.69 -5.56 -8.30
N SER A 137 -15.39 -4.56 -9.14
CA SER A 137 -14.56 -3.40 -8.76
C SER A 137 -15.13 -2.66 -7.55
N LEU A 138 -14.28 -1.91 -6.84
CA LEU A 138 -14.73 -1.07 -5.72
C LEU A 138 -15.77 -0.03 -6.18
N ALA A 139 -15.59 0.53 -7.38
CA ALA A 139 -16.56 1.44 -7.99
C ALA A 139 -17.92 0.77 -8.21
N TRP A 140 -17.95 -0.46 -8.72
CA TRP A 140 -19.20 -1.22 -8.87
C TRP A 140 -19.86 -1.52 -7.52
N ARG A 141 -19.07 -1.89 -6.49
CA ARG A 141 -19.59 -2.13 -5.13
C ARG A 141 -20.15 -0.86 -4.50
N ALA A 142 -19.44 0.26 -4.64
CA ALA A 142 -19.90 1.56 -4.17
C ALA A 142 -21.20 1.99 -4.86
N ASN A 143 -21.29 1.84 -6.18
CA ASN A 143 -22.50 2.13 -6.94
C ASN A 143 -23.67 1.21 -6.55
N LYS A 144 -23.40 -0.08 -6.31
CA LYS A 144 -24.42 -1.03 -5.86
C LYS A 144 -24.92 -0.72 -4.46
N LEU A 145 -24.03 -0.36 -3.54
CA LEU A 145 -24.41 0.10 -2.19
C LEU A 145 -25.21 1.40 -2.25
N GLY A 146 -24.78 2.37 -3.04
CA GLY A 146 -25.50 3.63 -3.27
C GLY A 146 -26.91 3.39 -3.84
N ALA A 147 -27.04 2.49 -4.81
CA ALA A 147 -28.34 2.10 -5.36
C ALA A 147 -29.24 1.38 -4.34
N GLN A 148 -28.67 0.54 -3.48
CA GLN A 148 -29.41 -0.14 -2.40
C GLN A 148 -29.91 0.85 -1.34
N VAL A 149 -29.05 1.80 -0.92
CA VAL A 149 -29.43 2.85 0.04
C VAL A 149 -30.56 3.72 -0.55
N ARG A 150 -30.44 4.13 -1.81
CA ARG A 150 -31.45 4.93 -2.51
C ARG A 150 -32.79 4.19 -2.62
N LYS A 151 -32.76 2.89 -2.91
CA LYS A 151 -33.95 2.03 -2.98
C LYS A 151 -34.62 1.84 -1.61
N LYS A 152 -33.83 1.82 -0.54
CA LYS A 152 -34.31 1.68 0.83
C LYS A 152 -34.91 2.98 1.35
N SER A 153 -34.32 4.13 1.00
CA SER A 153 -34.86 5.45 1.37
C SER A 153 -36.12 5.79 0.60
N SER A 154 -36.25 5.41 -0.69
CA SER A 154 -37.51 5.63 -1.44
C SER A 154 -38.68 4.79 -0.87
N LYS A 155 -38.42 3.51 -0.52
CA LYS A 155 -39.43 2.68 0.12
C LYS A 155 -39.88 3.22 1.47
N LEU A 156 -38.95 3.68 2.31
CA LEU A 156 -39.27 4.33 3.57
C LEU A 156 -40.12 5.60 3.35
N GLY A 157 -39.81 6.41 2.34
CA GLY A 157 -40.58 7.59 1.99
C GLY A 157 -42.04 7.25 1.52
N GLU A 158 -42.21 6.19 0.75
CA GLU A 158 -43.51 5.69 0.31
C GLU A 158 -44.35 5.14 1.49
N ASP A 159 -43.71 4.38 2.39
CA ASP A 159 -44.38 3.83 3.59
C ASP A 159 -44.80 4.95 4.55
N PHE A 160 -43.99 5.99 4.73
CA PHE A 160 -44.36 7.18 5.51
C PHE A 160 -45.53 7.92 4.88
N LYS A 161 -45.53 8.09 3.56
CA LYS A 161 -46.60 8.77 2.83
C LYS A 161 -47.91 8.02 2.94
N LYS A 162 -47.91 6.70 2.75
CA LYS A 162 -49.11 5.84 2.97
C LYS A 162 -49.67 5.97 4.38
N LYS A 163 -48.77 5.94 5.39
CA LYS A 163 -49.17 6.01 6.79
C LYS A 163 -49.73 7.38 7.17
N SER A 164 -49.27 8.47 6.55
CA SER A 164 -49.85 9.81 6.76
C SER A 164 -51.16 10.00 6.06
N ASP A 165 -51.37 9.40 4.89
CA ASP A 165 -52.65 9.45 4.17
C ASP A 165 -53.76 8.64 4.89
N ASP A 166 -53.41 7.49 5.49
CA ASP A 166 -54.34 6.69 6.30
C ASP A 166 -54.79 7.40 7.59
N VAL A 167 -53.93 8.24 8.18
CA VAL A 167 -54.25 9.02 9.39
C VAL A 167 -55.12 10.25 9.09
N LEU A 168 -55.08 10.78 7.88
CA LEU A 168 -55.84 11.96 7.45
C LEU A 168 -57.24 11.62 6.95
N HIS A 169 -57.54 10.35 6.67
CA HIS A 169 -58.85 9.86 6.21
C HIS A 169 -59.68 9.15 7.27
N HIS A 170 -59.30 9.19 8.53
CA HIS A 170 -60.05 8.80 9.70
C HIS A 170 -60.35 10.01 10.60
#